data_a56f1ee28ead55c0a812ae6c4177c15b
#
_entry.id   a56f1ee28ead55c0a812ae6c4177c15b
#
_cell.length_a   1.000
_cell.length_b   1.000
_cell.length_c   1.000
_cell.angle_alpha   90.00
_cell.angle_beta   90.00
_cell.angle_gamma   90.00
#
_symmetry.space_group_name_H-M   'P 1'
#
loop_
_entity.id
_entity.type
_entity.pdbx_description
1 polymer ?
#
loop_
_entity_poly.entity_id
_entity_poly.type
_entity_poly.pdbx_seq_one_letter_code
_entity_poly.pdbx_strand_id
1 'polypeptide(L)'
;MSEFSVRRAHTSDIPGILQVIGPLVQERILLGKERVTLYEAVQQFRVAEASDGRLIGCGALHVMWEDLGEVRTLAAADGWRGRGVGHALLEALETDARELGLRRLFCLTFEIGFFAGHGYAEIEEGVVSADIYTELLRSPDDGVAEFLDLARVKQNTLGNTRMLKQL
;
A
#
# COMPACT_ATOMS: atom_id res chain seq x y z
N MET A 1 0.13 -27.39 -5.49
CA MET A 1 0.93 -26.30 -6.08
C MET A 1 0.17 -25.00 -5.95
N SER A 2 0.85 -23.94 -5.54
CA SER A 2 0.23 -22.62 -5.48
C SER A 2 0.00 -22.09 -6.90
N GLU A 3 -1.16 -21.47 -7.15
CA GLU A 3 -1.49 -20.86 -8.44
C GLU A 3 -0.67 -19.61 -8.73
N PHE A 4 -0.03 -19.05 -7.71
CA PHE A 4 0.80 -17.86 -7.80
C PHE A 4 1.88 -17.86 -6.72
N SER A 5 2.86 -17.00 -6.87
CA SER A 5 3.89 -16.73 -5.87
C SER A 5 4.04 -15.24 -5.63
N VAL A 6 4.49 -14.87 -4.42
CA VAL A 6 4.80 -13.49 -4.07
C VAL A 6 6.32 -13.32 -4.00
N ARG A 7 6.81 -12.26 -4.62
CA ARG A 7 8.24 -11.93 -4.66
C ARG A 7 8.46 -10.42 -4.61
N ARG A 8 9.71 -10.00 -4.42
CA ARG A 8 10.08 -8.60 -4.58
C ARG A 8 9.91 -8.17 -6.04
N ALA A 9 9.49 -6.92 -6.23
CA ALA A 9 9.38 -6.37 -7.58
C ALA A 9 10.76 -6.14 -8.19
N HIS A 10 10.82 -6.32 -9.50
CA HIS A 10 11.93 -5.91 -10.33
C HIS A 10 11.54 -4.63 -11.11
N THR A 11 12.51 -3.91 -11.61
CA THR A 11 12.23 -2.72 -12.43
C THR A 11 11.37 -3.05 -13.65
N SER A 12 11.55 -4.25 -14.22
CA SER A 12 10.74 -4.73 -15.34
C SER A 12 9.26 -4.98 -15.01
N ASP A 13 8.89 -5.00 -13.73
CA ASP A 13 7.50 -5.21 -13.29
C ASP A 13 6.66 -3.93 -13.30
N ILE A 14 7.27 -2.77 -13.41
CA ILE A 14 6.53 -1.51 -13.33
C ILE A 14 5.40 -1.41 -14.35
N PRO A 15 5.58 -1.77 -15.64
CA PRO A 15 4.45 -1.79 -16.57
C PRO A 15 3.31 -2.71 -16.13
N GLY A 16 3.62 -3.89 -15.57
CA GLY A 16 2.61 -4.81 -15.05
C GLY A 16 1.88 -4.26 -13.82
N ILE A 17 2.59 -3.59 -12.92
CA ILE A 17 2.00 -2.92 -11.77
C ILE A 17 1.00 -1.86 -12.25
N LEU A 18 1.37 -1.03 -13.22
CA LEU A 18 0.47 -0.03 -13.80
C LEU A 18 -0.79 -0.66 -14.39
N GLN A 19 -0.69 -1.81 -15.03
CA GLN A 19 -1.85 -2.53 -15.54
C GLN A 19 -2.77 -3.04 -14.42
N VAL A 20 -2.21 -3.54 -13.33
CA VAL A 20 -2.98 -4.04 -12.18
C VAL A 20 -3.73 -2.91 -11.50
N ILE A 21 -3.09 -1.76 -11.27
CA ILE A 21 -3.69 -0.66 -10.52
C ILE A 21 -4.54 0.28 -11.39
N GLY A 22 -4.36 0.29 -12.70
CA GLY A 22 -5.01 1.24 -13.61
C GLY A 22 -6.53 1.35 -13.43
N PRO A 23 -7.29 0.25 -13.42
CA PRO A 23 -8.72 0.29 -13.18
C PRO A 23 -9.11 0.92 -11.83
N LEU A 24 -8.34 0.63 -10.78
CA LEU A 24 -8.59 1.15 -9.44
C LEU A 24 -8.26 2.65 -9.33
N VAL A 25 -7.27 3.12 -10.07
CA VAL A 25 -6.95 4.55 -10.16
C VAL A 25 -8.07 5.30 -10.87
N GLN A 26 -8.59 4.74 -11.98
CA GLN A 26 -9.70 5.33 -12.71
C GLN A 26 -10.98 5.44 -11.86
N GLU A 27 -11.23 4.44 -11.02
CA GLU A 27 -12.35 4.42 -10.08
C GLU A 27 -12.10 5.22 -8.80
N ARG A 28 -10.94 5.86 -8.67
CA ARG A 28 -10.50 6.62 -7.50
C ARG A 28 -10.43 5.79 -6.21
N ILE A 29 -10.21 4.51 -6.33
CA ILE A 29 -9.98 3.59 -5.20
C ILE A 29 -8.52 3.68 -4.74
N LEU A 30 -7.59 3.86 -5.69
CA LEU A 30 -6.17 4.07 -5.41
C LEU A 30 -5.70 5.42 -5.94
N LEU A 31 -4.74 6.01 -5.23
CA LEU A 31 -4.05 7.20 -5.67
C LEU A 31 -3.15 6.87 -6.87
N GLY A 32 -3.32 7.60 -7.98
CA GLY A 32 -2.48 7.46 -9.16
C GLY A 32 -1.06 7.96 -8.89
N LYS A 33 -0.10 7.33 -9.54
CA LYS A 33 1.32 7.68 -9.45
C LYS A 33 1.92 7.79 -10.84
N GLU A 34 2.82 8.75 -11.01
CA GLU A 34 3.64 8.86 -12.21
C GLU A 34 4.54 7.63 -12.35
N ARG A 35 4.81 7.24 -13.60
CA ARG A 35 5.65 6.08 -13.88
C ARG A 35 7.04 6.22 -13.25
N VAL A 36 7.63 7.40 -13.33
CA VAL A 36 8.95 7.68 -12.73
C VAL A 36 8.93 7.44 -11.21
N THR A 37 7.86 7.85 -10.53
CA THR A 37 7.70 7.64 -9.10
C THR A 37 7.68 6.16 -8.74
N LEU A 38 7.03 5.33 -9.56
CA LEU A 38 7.01 3.88 -9.36
C LEU A 38 8.40 3.26 -9.54
N TYR A 39 9.17 3.70 -10.55
CA TYR A 39 10.54 3.24 -10.71
C TYR A 39 11.41 3.61 -9.51
N GLU A 40 11.29 4.83 -9.01
CA GLU A 40 12.03 5.28 -7.81
C GLU A 40 11.64 4.50 -6.55
N ALA A 41 10.40 4.03 -6.48
CA ALA A 41 9.85 3.30 -5.34
C ALA A 41 9.83 1.78 -5.52
N VAL A 42 10.46 1.22 -6.55
CA VAL A 42 10.38 -0.21 -6.88
C VAL A 42 10.77 -1.13 -5.72
N GLN A 43 11.72 -0.71 -4.90
CA GLN A 43 12.18 -1.47 -3.73
C GLN A 43 11.11 -1.61 -2.64
N GLN A 44 10.08 -0.77 -2.65
CA GLN A 44 8.96 -0.85 -1.71
C GLN A 44 7.94 -1.92 -2.09
N PHE A 45 7.98 -2.42 -3.34
CA PHE A 45 6.93 -3.28 -3.89
C PHE A 45 7.20 -4.76 -3.73
N ARG A 46 6.13 -5.47 -3.38
CA ARG A 46 5.96 -6.89 -3.59
C ARG A 46 4.98 -7.10 -4.74
N VAL A 47 5.19 -8.14 -5.54
CA VAL A 47 4.30 -8.51 -6.63
C VAL A 47 3.87 -9.95 -6.48
N ALA A 48 2.65 -10.24 -6.93
CA ALA A 48 2.15 -11.59 -7.07
C ALA A 48 2.20 -11.97 -8.56
N GLU A 49 2.82 -13.10 -8.84
CA GLU A 49 3.02 -13.61 -10.19
C GLU A 49 2.35 -14.97 -10.33
N ALA A 50 1.48 -15.11 -11.33
CA ALA A 50 0.82 -16.36 -11.65
C ALA A 50 1.82 -17.35 -12.27
N SER A 51 1.44 -18.62 -12.33
CA SER A 51 2.29 -19.68 -12.88
C SER A 51 2.68 -19.46 -14.35
N ASP A 52 1.92 -18.66 -15.09
CA ASP A 52 2.22 -18.28 -16.48
C ASP A 52 3.10 -17.05 -16.62
N GLY A 53 3.59 -16.48 -15.51
CA GLY A 53 4.44 -15.30 -15.47
C GLY A 53 3.73 -13.96 -15.48
N ARG A 54 2.39 -13.93 -15.53
CA ARG A 54 1.66 -12.67 -15.48
C ARG A 54 1.63 -12.10 -14.06
N LEU A 55 1.77 -10.78 -13.96
CA LEU A 55 1.51 -10.08 -12.72
C LEU A 55 0.01 -10.02 -12.45
N ILE A 56 -0.38 -10.48 -11.26
CA ILE A 56 -1.78 -10.56 -10.85
C ILE A 56 -2.07 -9.79 -9.56
N GLY A 57 -1.05 -9.16 -9.00
CA GLY A 57 -1.22 -8.33 -7.82
C GLY A 57 0.06 -7.59 -7.47
N CYS A 58 -0.10 -6.56 -6.66
CA CYS A 58 1.00 -5.78 -6.13
C CYS A 58 0.63 -5.17 -4.79
N GLY A 59 1.63 -4.71 -4.06
CA GLY A 59 1.48 -3.93 -2.86
C GLY A 59 2.81 -3.29 -2.50
N ALA A 60 2.76 -2.18 -1.78
CA ALA A 60 3.95 -1.46 -1.38
C ALA A 60 3.96 -1.16 0.12
N LEU A 61 5.17 -1.16 0.68
CA LEU A 61 5.44 -0.72 2.04
C LEU A 61 6.26 0.57 1.97
N HIS A 62 5.70 1.65 2.47
CA HIS A 62 6.38 2.94 2.55
C HIS A 62 6.69 3.29 4.00
N VAL A 63 7.96 3.48 4.33
CA VAL A 63 8.38 3.88 5.67
C VAL A 63 8.08 5.37 5.84
N MET A 64 7.34 5.71 6.91
CA MET A 64 7.01 7.10 7.24
C MET A 64 7.80 7.63 8.42
N TRP A 65 8.08 6.79 9.40
CA TRP A 65 8.87 7.13 10.58
C TRP A 65 9.58 5.90 11.12
N GLU A 66 10.38 6.06 12.16
CA GLU A 66 11.17 4.97 12.74
C GLU A 66 10.34 3.72 13.06
N ASP A 67 9.12 3.91 13.55
CA ASP A 67 8.24 2.83 13.97
C ASP A 67 6.95 2.71 13.13
N LEU A 68 6.77 3.57 12.12
CA LEU A 68 5.53 3.71 11.38
C LEU A 68 5.76 3.56 9.88
N GLY A 69 4.99 2.69 9.25
CA GLY A 69 4.94 2.55 7.80
C GLY A 69 3.52 2.56 7.28
N GLU A 70 3.38 2.63 5.98
CA GLU A 70 2.10 2.55 5.28
C GLU A 70 2.10 1.40 4.29
N VAL A 71 1.04 0.59 4.35
CA VAL A 71 0.69 -0.33 3.26
C VAL A 71 -0.11 0.47 2.24
N ARG A 72 0.40 0.55 1.02
CA ARG A 72 -0.24 1.31 -0.06
C ARG A 72 -0.24 0.51 -1.37
N THR A 73 -1.10 0.91 -2.29
CA THR A 73 -1.13 0.36 -3.65
C THR A 73 -1.35 -1.17 -3.63
N LEU A 74 -2.08 -1.68 -2.64
CA LEU A 74 -2.41 -3.10 -2.53
C LEU A 74 -3.58 -3.42 -3.46
N ALA A 75 -3.33 -4.26 -4.45
CA ALA A 75 -4.30 -4.55 -5.49
C ALA A 75 -4.13 -5.96 -6.05
N ALA A 76 -5.26 -6.56 -6.43
CA ALA A 76 -5.29 -7.80 -7.20
C ALA A 76 -5.97 -7.54 -8.56
N ALA A 77 -5.48 -8.20 -9.59
CA ALA A 77 -6.06 -8.11 -10.93
C ALA A 77 -7.46 -8.73 -10.96
N ASP A 78 -8.28 -8.29 -11.94
CA ASP A 78 -9.59 -8.86 -12.17
C ASP A 78 -9.48 -10.38 -12.39
N GLY A 79 -10.42 -11.12 -11.80
CA GLY A 79 -10.40 -12.58 -11.83
C GLY A 79 -9.52 -13.24 -10.77
N TRP A 80 -8.70 -12.46 -10.05
CA TRP A 80 -7.86 -12.95 -8.96
C TRP A 80 -8.31 -12.50 -7.58
N ARG A 81 -9.33 -11.65 -7.51
CA ARG A 81 -9.92 -11.23 -6.23
C ARG A 81 -10.59 -12.42 -5.55
N GLY A 82 -10.48 -12.48 -4.21
CA GLY A 82 -11.03 -13.58 -3.42
C GLY A 82 -10.25 -14.88 -3.51
N ARG A 83 -9.06 -14.87 -4.10
CA ARG A 83 -8.22 -16.07 -4.27
C ARG A 83 -6.95 -16.04 -3.41
N GLY A 84 -6.91 -15.16 -2.41
CA GLY A 84 -5.80 -15.08 -1.46
C GLY A 84 -4.61 -14.22 -1.90
N VAL A 85 -4.68 -13.54 -3.03
CA VAL A 85 -3.57 -12.70 -3.53
C VAL A 85 -3.30 -11.54 -2.59
N GLY A 86 -4.34 -10.79 -2.20
CA GLY A 86 -4.20 -9.68 -1.27
C GLY A 86 -3.67 -10.12 0.09
N HIS A 87 -4.15 -11.25 0.59
CA HIS A 87 -3.67 -11.84 1.85
C HIS A 87 -2.17 -12.15 1.79
N ALA A 88 -1.72 -12.84 0.75
CA ALA A 88 -0.32 -13.21 0.60
C ALA A 88 0.60 -11.99 0.46
N LEU A 89 0.15 -10.98 -0.29
CA LEU A 89 0.88 -9.72 -0.45
C LEU A 89 0.99 -8.98 0.89
N LEU A 90 -0.12 -8.86 1.62
CA LEU A 90 -0.13 -8.16 2.91
C LEU A 90 0.77 -8.87 3.92
N GLU A 91 0.74 -10.20 4.00
CA GLU A 91 1.65 -10.96 4.87
C GLU A 91 3.12 -10.69 4.54
N ALA A 92 3.46 -10.66 3.25
CA ALA A 92 4.83 -10.37 2.81
C ALA A 92 5.25 -8.95 3.22
N LEU A 93 4.38 -7.96 3.04
CA LEU A 93 4.65 -6.57 3.43
C LEU A 93 4.77 -6.41 4.95
N GLU A 94 3.94 -7.10 5.73
CA GLU A 94 4.04 -7.10 7.19
C GLU A 94 5.34 -7.75 7.67
N THR A 95 5.79 -8.80 7.00
CA THR A 95 7.08 -9.43 7.26
C THR A 95 8.22 -8.45 6.99
N ASP A 96 8.20 -7.78 5.85
CA ASP A 96 9.18 -6.75 5.52
C ASP A 96 9.19 -5.62 6.55
N ALA A 97 8.01 -5.20 7.00
CA ALA A 97 7.87 -4.17 8.02
C ALA A 97 8.55 -4.56 9.34
N ARG A 98 8.33 -5.78 9.80
CA ARG A 98 8.97 -6.31 11.02
C ARG A 98 10.47 -6.38 10.87
N GLU A 99 10.97 -6.82 9.73
CA GLU A 99 12.41 -6.91 9.45
C GLU A 99 13.07 -5.52 9.46
N LEU A 100 12.33 -4.48 9.01
CA LEU A 100 12.80 -3.10 9.06
C LEU A 100 12.76 -2.48 10.47
N GLY A 101 12.06 -3.12 11.40
CA GLY A 101 11.89 -2.60 12.76
C GLY A 101 10.63 -1.75 12.95
N LEU A 102 9.72 -1.72 11.98
CA LEU A 102 8.44 -1.03 12.12
C LEU A 102 7.55 -1.74 13.14
N ARG A 103 6.78 -0.97 13.89
CA ARG A 103 5.87 -1.47 14.92
C ARG A 103 4.41 -1.20 14.62
N ARG A 104 4.14 -0.29 13.70
CA ARG A 104 2.79 0.11 13.32
C ARG A 104 2.70 0.23 11.82
N LEU A 105 1.57 -0.22 11.27
CA LEU A 105 1.25 -0.03 9.86
C LEU A 105 -0.07 0.70 9.71
N PHE A 106 -0.04 1.73 8.90
CA PHE A 106 -1.19 2.55 8.51
C PHE A 106 -1.64 2.17 7.10
N CYS A 107 -2.92 2.31 6.82
CA CYS A 107 -3.43 2.27 5.45
C CYS A 107 -4.65 3.19 5.30
N LEU A 108 -4.88 3.62 4.07
CA LEU A 108 -6.11 4.27 3.63
C LEU A 108 -6.81 3.31 2.68
N THR A 109 -8.06 2.92 2.99
CA THR A 109 -8.71 1.85 2.26
C THR A 109 -10.21 2.01 2.15
N PHE A 110 -10.78 1.44 1.08
CA PHE A 110 -12.20 1.16 0.97
C PHE A 110 -12.54 -0.29 1.39
N GLU A 111 -11.52 -1.14 1.56
CA GLU A 111 -11.65 -2.56 1.90
C GLU A 111 -11.52 -2.77 3.41
N ILE A 112 -12.43 -2.16 4.17
CA ILE A 112 -12.40 -2.17 5.65
C ILE A 112 -12.44 -3.60 6.17
N GLY A 113 -13.32 -4.45 5.65
CA GLY A 113 -13.46 -5.84 6.08
C GLY A 113 -12.20 -6.67 5.88
N PHE A 114 -11.52 -6.46 4.74
CA PHE A 114 -10.26 -7.14 4.46
C PHE A 114 -9.20 -6.80 5.50
N PHE A 115 -8.97 -5.51 5.73
CA PHE A 115 -7.96 -5.07 6.69
C PHE A 115 -8.34 -5.39 8.13
N ALA A 116 -9.61 -5.26 8.50
CA ALA A 116 -10.09 -5.65 9.83
C ALA A 116 -9.82 -7.14 10.10
N GLY A 117 -10.03 -8.00 9.10
CA GLY A 117 -9.71 -9.42 9.19
C GLY A 117 -8.22 -9.72 9.39
N HIS A 118 -7.35 -8.75 9.11
CA HIS A 118 -5.90 -8.84 9.31
C HIS A 118 -5.40 -8.07 10.53
N GLY A 119 -6.30 -7.63 11.41
CA GLY A 119 -5.93 -6.99 12.66
C GLY A 119 -5.80 -5.46 12.61
N TYR A 120 -6.21 -4.83 11.52
CA TYR A 120 -6.26 -3.37 11.43
C TYR A 120 -7.55 -2.85 12.05
N ALA A 121 -7.46 -1.70 12.72
CA ALA A 121 -8.61 -1.02 13.31
C ALA A 121 -8.71 0.40 12.78
N GLU A 122 -9.93 0.91 12.67
CA GLU A 122 -10.16 2.29 12.25
C GLU A 122 -9.56 3.28 13.24
N ILE A 123 -9.01 4.38 12.72
CA ILE A 123 -8.54 5.51 13.50
C ILE A 123 -9.14 6.80 12.94
N GLU A 124 -9.40 7.78 13.80
CA GLU A 124 -9.97 9.07 13.40
C GLU A 124 -8.90 10.12 13.12
N GLU A 125 -7.82 10.12 13.91
CA GLU A 125 -6.76 11.12 13.85
C GLU A 125 -5.39 10.51 13.67
N GLY A 126 -4.42 11.35 13.31
CA GLY A 126 -3.03 10.97 13.22
C GLY A 126 -2.49 10.50 14.58
N VAL A 127 -1.65 9.49 14.54
CA VAL A 127 -1.12 8.79 15.72
C VAL A 127 0.33 9.15 16.00
N VAL A 128 0.75 10.33 15.54
CA VAL A 128 2.11 10.83 15.70
C VAL A 128 2.14 12.08 16.60
N SER A 129 3.27 12.27 17.29
CA SER A 129 3.47 13.48 18.10
C SER A 129 3.59 14.73 17.21
N ALA A 130 3.46 15.91 17.84
CA ALA A 130 3.57 17.20 17.13
C ALA A 130 4.93 17.36 16.44
N ASP A 131 6.01 16.91 17.05
CA ASP A 131 7.35 16.98 16.47
C ASP A 131 7.48 16.12 15.22
N ILE A 132 6.96 14.88 15.27
CA ILE A 132 6.94 13.97 14.12
C ILE A 132 6.05 14.52 13.02
N TYR A 133 4.88 15.07 13.37
CA TYR A 133 3.99 15.72 12.41
C TYR A 133 4.72 16.82 11.63
N THR A 134 5.44 17.69 12.35
CA THR A 134 6.21 18.78 11.74
C THR A 134 7.26 18.26 10.76
N GLU A 135 7.97 17.18 11.12
CA GLU A 135 8.94 16.58 10.21
C GLU A 135 8.27 15.97 8.97
N LEU A 136 7.14 15.27 9.14
CA LEU A 136 6.40 14.64 8.05
C LEU A 136 5.84 15.67 7.05
N LEU A 137 5.54 16.89 7.48
CA LEU A 137 5.12 17.99 6.59
C LEU A 137 6.17 18.30 5.51
N ARG A 138 7.42 17.97 5.73
CA ARG A 138 8.51 18.19 4.76
C ARG A 138 8.59 17.12 3.69
N SER A 139 7.84 16.04 3.84
CA SER A 139 7.83 14.96 2.83
C SER A 139 7.11 15.43 1.55
N PRO A 140 7.69 15.22 0.36
CA PRO A 140 7.00 15.46 -0.91
C PRO A 140 6.01 14.35 -1.29
N ASP A 141 5.95 13.28 -0.51
CA ASP A 141 5.15 12.09 -0.81
C ASP A 141 3.66 12.35 -0.61
N ASP A 142 2.85 12.04 -1.61
CA ASP A 142 1.40 12.26 -1.56
C ASP A 142 0.69 11.34 -0.57
N GLY A 143 1.18 10.12 -0.36
CA GLY A 143 0.64 9.22 0.65
C GLY A 143 0.87 9.75 2.07
N VAL A 144 2.03 10.34 2.34
CA VAL A 144 2.29 11.04 3.61
C VAL A 144 1.34 12.24 3.76
N ALA A 145 1.10 12.99 2.69
CA ALA A 145 0.14 14.10 2.71
C ALA A 145 -1.29 13.60 3.01
N GLU A 146 -1.70 12.46 2.48
CA GLU A 146 -2.99 11.85 2.81
C GLU A 146 -3.04 11.40 4.28
N PHE A 147 -1.96 10.82 4.80
CA PHE A 147 -1.85 10.47 6.22
C PHE A 147 -2.04 11.70 7.11
N LEU A 148 -1.45 12.83 6.74
CA LEU A 148 -1.56 14.11 7.47
C LEU A 148 -2.87 14.86 7.19
N ASP A 149 -3.72 14.33 6.30
CA ASP A 149 -4.99 14.95 5.90
C ASP A 149 -4.81 16.35 5.29
N LEU A 150 -3.78 16.51 4.46
CA LEU A 150 -3.49 17.79 3.81
C LEU A 150 -4.43 18.08 2.63
N ALA A 151 -4.82 19.34 2.47
CA ALA A 151 -5.80 19.77 1.46
C ALA A 151 -5.41 19.41 0.03
N ARG A 152 -4.11 19.37 -0.31
CA ARG A 152 -3.64 19.09 -1.67
C ARG A 152 -4.01 17.70 -2.21
N VAL A 153 -4.32 16.74 -1.34
CA VAL A 153 -4.64 15.34 -1.72
C VAL A 153 -6.07 14.92 -1.40
N LYS A 154 -6.84 15.75 -0.69
CA LYS A 154 -8.21 15.39 -0.24
C LYS A 154 -9.17 14.99 -1.38
N GLN A 155 -8.92 15.43 -2.60
CA GLN A 155 -9.81 15.18 -3.74
C GLN A 155 -9.50 13.89 -4.50
N ASN A 156 -8.41 13.21 -4.18
CA ASN A 156 -7.93 12.06 -4.96
C ASN A 156 -8.62 10.74 -4.59
N THR A 157 -8.82 10.48 -3.31
CA THR A 157 -9.43 9.25 -2.79
C THR A 157 -10.45 9.58 -1.70
N LEU A 158 -11.56 10.19 -2.09
CA LEU A 158 -12.61 10.60 -1.15
C LEU A 158 -13.35 9.39 -0.59
N GLY A 159 -13.63 9.40 0.72
CA GLY A 159 -14.43 8.40 1.39
C GLY A 159 -13.67 7.15 1.84
N ASN A 160 -12.36 7.11 1.70
CA ASN A 160 -11.56 6.01 2.25
C ASN A 160 -11.51 6.07 3.79
N THR A 161 -11.21 4.95 4.40
CA THR A 161 -11.11 4.80 5.85
C THR A 161 -9.65 4.68 6.26
N ARG A 162 -9.29 5.36 7.35
CA ARG A 162 -7.97 5.33 7.97
C ARG A 162 -7.90 4.15 8.93
N MET A 163 -6.94 3.27 8.75
CA MET A 163 -6.77 2.09 9.59
C MET A 163 -5.33 1.92 10.04
N LEU A 164 -5.15 1.31 11.20
CA LEU A 164 -3.84 1.09 11.82
C LEU A 164 -3.77 -0.30 12.44
N LYS A 165 -2.61 -0.95 12.32
CA LYS A 165 -2.31 -2.20 12.99
C LYS A 165 -1.04 -2.05 13.82
N GLN A 166 -1.06 -2.58 15.05
CA GLN A 166 0.14 -2.81 15.86
C GLN A 166 0.74 -4.14 15.43
N LEU A 167 1.99 -4.12 15.05
CA LEU A 167 2.71 -5.34 14.64
C LEU A 167 3.21 -6.16 15.82
#